data_81ff01637022c163cbceafabd161e972
#
_entry.id   81ff01637022c163cbceafabd161e972
#
_cell.length_a   1.000
_cell.length_b   1.000
_cell.length_c   1.000
_cell.angle_alpha   90.00
_cell.angle_beta   90.00
_cell.angle_gamma   90.00
#
_symmetry.space_group_name_H-M   'P 1'
#
loop_
_entity.id
_entity.type
_entity.pdbx_description
1 polymer ?
#
loop_
_entity_poly.entity_id
_entity_poly.type
_entity_poly.pdbx_seq_one_letter_code
_entity_poly.pdbx_strand_id
1 'polypeptide(L)'
;MVETIQRKLSDSPKARWTALIIVAFTMMMGYFLTDVMSPLEALLETPKAQGGLGWTSSNYGFFAGSYGLINVFLLMLFFGGIILDKMGIRFTGVMACSLMVAGVAIKYFGVSTDFGDSVFSISAFNFSLPMSAAVASLGYAIFGVGCEICGITVSKVITKWFTGHELALAMGIQVALARLGTAGAMMGSLLHQSFLVSFYSSLVCLHSSFTP
;
A
#
# COMPACT_ATOMS: atom_id res chain seq x y z
N MET A 1 -31.59 -15.20 8.71
CA MET A 1 -31.86 -14.43 7.48
C MET A 1 -30.59 -14.02 6.76
N VAL A 2 -29.57 -13.49 7.46
CA VAL A 2 -28.26 -13.12 6.86
C VAL A 2 -27.50 -14.32 6.28
N GLU A 3 -27.50 -15.46 6.97
CA GLU A 3 -26.86 -16.70 6.48
C GLU A 3 -27.49 -17.26 5.21
N THR A 4 -28.81 -17.12 5.08
CA THR A 4 -29.56 -17.59 3.91
C THR A 4 -29.27 -16.72 2.67
N ILE A 5 -29.06 -15.42 2.85
CA ILE A 5 -28.68 -14.50 1.78
C ILE A 5 -27.24 -14.76 1.32
N GLN A 6 -26.33 -15.03 2.25
CA GLN A 6 -24.94 -15.34 1.94
C GLN A 6 -24.80 -16.66 1.17
N ARG A 7 -25.57 -17.69 1.49
CA ARG A 7 -25.61 -18.94 0.71
C ARG A 7 -26.11 -18.71 -0.70
N LYS A 8 -27.18 -17.94 -0.89
CA LYS A 8 -27.73 -17.65 -2.23
C LYS A 8 -26.77 -16.87 -3.13
N LEU A 9 -25.96 -15.98 -2.60
CA LEU A 9 -24.95 -15.24 -3.38
C LEU A 9 -23.74 -16.12 -3.74
N SER A 10 -23.27 -16.97 -2.83
CA SER A 10 -22.16 -17.88 -3.08
C SER A 10 -22.55 -19.02 -4.04
N ASP A 11 -23.83 -19.36 -4.16
CA ASP A 11 -24.30 -20.41 -5.08
C ASP A 11 -24.34 -19.93 -6.53
N SER A 12 -24.33 -18.62 -6.78
CA SER A 12 -24.26 -18.05 -8.12
C SER A 12 -22.82 -17.96 -8.63
N PRO A 13 -22.43 -18.69 -9.69
CA PRO A 13 -21.09 -18.57 -10.27
C PRO A 13 -20.74 -17.13 -10.65
N LYS A 14 -21.69 -16.40 -11.24
CA LYS A 14 -21.48 -14.99 -11.63
C LYS A 14 -21.12 -14.11 -10.43
N ALA A 15 -21.83 -14.25 -9.30
CA ALA A 15 -21.56 -13.47 -8.09
C ALA A 15 -20.19 -13.82 -7.49
N ARG A 16 -19.79 -15.10 -7.48
CA ARG A 16 -18.48 -15.54 -6.99
C ARG A 16 -17.33 -14.93 -7.79
N TRP A 17 -17.39 -15.05 -9.11
CA TRP A 17 -16.35 -14.52 -10.00
C TRP A 17 -16.29 -12.99 -9.97
N THR A 18 -17.43 -12.30 -9.88
CA THR A 18 -17.46 -10.84 -9.72
C THR A 18 -16.82 -10.42 -8.40
N ALA A 19 -17.14 -11.10 -7.30
CA ALA A 19 -16.52 -10.82 -6.00
C ALA A 19 -15.00 -11.06 -6.05
N LEU A 20 -14.55 -12.15 -6.70
CA LEU A 20 -13.13 -12.42 -6.89
C LEU A 20 -12.42 -11.28 -7.62
N ILE A 21 -12.96 -10.82 -8.74
CA ILE A 21 -12.35 -9.74 -9.53
C ILE A 21 -12.24 -8.45 -8.70
N ILE A 22 -13.27 -8.11 -7.93
CA ILE A 22 -13.24 -6.90 -7.09
C ILE A 22 -12.14 -7.01 -6.02
N VAL A 23 -12.08 -8.11 -5.27
CA VAL A 23 -11.08 -8.26 -4.19
C VAL A 23 -9.67 -8.42 -4.75
N ALA A 24 -9.51 -9.10 -5.89
CA ALA A 24 -8.22 -9.24 -6.56
C ALA A 24 -7.73 -7.92 -7.15
N PHE A 25 -8.63 -7.08 -7.68
CA PHE A 25 -8.30 -5.72 -8.13
C PHE A 25 -7.85 -4.84 -6.96
N THR A 26 -8.49 -4.95 -5.80
CA THR A 26 -8.04 -4.25 -4.58
C THR A 26 -6.61 -4.63 -4.22
N MET A 27 -6.27 -5.91 -4.29
CA MET A 27 -4.90 -6.38 -4.05
C MET A 27 -3.92 -5.87 -5.12
N MET A 28 -4.32 -5.87 -6.39
CA MET A 28 -3.53 -5.32 -7.48
C MET A 28 -3.16 -3.86 -7.22
N MET A 29 -4.13 -3.03 -6.81
CA MET A 29 -3.88 -1.63 -6.47
C MET A 29 -3.02 -1.49 -5.21
N GLY A 30 -3.20 -2.36 -4.21
CA GLY A 30 -2.36 -2.39 -3.01
C GLY A 30 -0.89 -2.63 -3.38
N TYR A 31 -0.58 -3.66 -4.16
CA TYR A 31 0.78 -3.95 -4.63
C TYR A 31 1.34 -2.87 -5.56
N PHE A 32 0.51 -2.28 -6.41
CA PHE A 32 0.92 -1.12 -7.20
C PHE A 32 1.40 0.03 -6.31
N LEU A 33 0.62 0.39 -5.28
CA LEU A 33 0.98 1.47 -4.34
C LEU A 33 2.15 1.12 -3.42
N THR A 34 2.40 -0.18 -3.19
CA THR A 34 3.59 -0.66 -2.47
C THR A 34 4.84 -0.32 -3.26
N ASP A 35 4.86 -0.65 -4.55
CA ASP A 35 6.07 -0.63 -5.37
C ASP A 35 6.26 0.66 -6.18
N VAL A 36 5.26 1.56 -6.21
CA VAL A 36 5.28 2.79 -7.01
C VAL A 36 6.45 3.73 -6.67
N MET A 37 6.99 3.66 -5.46
CA MET A 37 8.13 4.50 -5.05
C MET A 37 9.48 3.92 -5.47
N SER A 38 9.56 2.62 -5.77
CA SER A 38 10.82 1.97 -6.15
C SER A 38 11.49 2.61 -7.38
N PRO A 39 10.77 2.85 -8.49
CA PRO A 39 11.38 3.51 -9.64
C PRO A 39 11.69 5.00 -9.42
N LEU A 40 11.21 5.60 -8.32
CA LEU A 40 11.46 7.01 -7.98
C LEU A 40 12.68 7.20 -7.08
N GLU A 41 13.37 6.13 -6.67
CA GLU A 41 14.53 6.18 -5.78
C GLU A 41 15.56 7.22 -6.23
N ALA A 42 15.99 7.16 -7.49
CA ALA A 42 16.96 8.09 -8.05
C ALA A 42 16.50 9.56 -7.99
N LEU A 43 15.18 9.80 -8.13
CA LEU A 43 14.62 11.15 -8.02
C LEU A 43 14.61 11.63 -6.56
N LEU A 44 14.31 10.75 -5.61
CA LEU A 44 14.32 11.06 -4.18
C LEU A 44 15.74 11.36 -3.67
N GLU A 45 16.76 10.68 -4.22
CA GLU A 45 18.17 10.89 -3.92
C GLU A 45 18.75 12.16 -4.57
N THR A 46 18.12 12.67 -5.63
CA THR A 46 18.58 13.90 -6.30
C THR A 46 18.61 15.06 -5.30
N PRO A 47 19.66 15.92 -5.33
CA PRO A 47 19.76 17.08 -4.44
C PRO A 47 18.57 18.02 -4.54
N LYS A 48 18.18 18.64 -3.42
CA LYS A 48 17.06 19.61 -3.36
C LYS A 48 17.18 20.74 -4.42
N ALA A 49 18.42 21.20 -4.68
CA ALA A 49 18.68 22.23 -5.68
C ALA A 49 18.30 21.81 -7.12
N GLN A 50 18.16 20.51 -7.37
CA GLN A 50 17.79 19.94 -8.66
C GLN A 50 16.36 19.35 -8.67
N GLY A 51 15.56 19.67 -7.65
CA GLY A 51 14.17 19.25 -7.53
C GLY A 51 13.93 17.90 -6.88
N GLY A 52 14.97 17.27 -6.30
CA GLY A 52 14.85 16.04 -5.50
C GLY A 52 14.63 16.34 -4.01
N LEU A 53 14.59 15.30 -3.19
CA LEU A 53 14.48 15.42 -1.72
C LEU A 53 15.83 15.37 -1.01
N GLY A 54 16.90 15.05 -1.71
CA GLY A 54 18.25 14.94 -1.15
C GLY A 54 18.38 13.77 -0.16
N TRP A 55 17.60 12.70 -0.34
CA TRP A 55 17.74 11.51 0.48
C TRP A 55 19.03 10.79 0.15
N THR A 56 19.57 10.07 1.12
CA THR A 56 20.66 9.10 0.86
C THR A 56 20.07 7.73 0.61
N SER A 57 20.83 6.82 -0.01
CA SER A 57 20.41 5.42 -0.20
C SER A 57 20.08 4.74 1.14
N SER A 58 20.72 5.14 2.24
CA SER A 58 20.38 4.66 3.58
C SER A 58 19.00 5.15 4.03
N ASN A 59 18.62 6.41 3.74
CA ASN A 59 17.30 6.96 4.05
C ASN A 59 16.21 6.26 3.26
N TYR A 60 16.46 6.02 1.96
CA TYR A 60 15.56 5.25 1.11
C TYR A 60 15.43 3.79 1.59
N GLY A 61 16.53 3.14 1.94
CA GLY A 61 16.53 1.78 2.50
C GLY A 61 15.71 1.69 3.79
N PHE A 62 15.80 2.67 4.69
CA PHE A 62 14.97 2.74 5.88
C PHE A 62 13.49 2.92 5.53
N PHE A 63 13.18 3.84 4.60
CA PHE A 63 11.83 4.03 4.08
C PHE A 63 11.27 2.71 3.51
N ALA A 64 11.99 2.05 2.63
CA ALA A 64 11.56 0.79 2.02
C ALA A 64 11.34 -0.32 3.07
N GLY A 65 12.26 -0.42 4.06
CA GLY A 65 12.15 -1.39 5.17
C GLY A 65 11.00 -1.09 6.13
N SER A 66 10.54 0.15 6.22
CA SER A 66 9.48 0.56 7.15
C SER A 66 8.14 -0.12 6.89
N TYR A 67 7.87 -0.54 5.64
CA TYR A 67 6.69 -1.33 5.28
C TYR A 67 6.53 -2.58 6.16
N GLY A 68 7.62 -3.31 6.37
CA GLY A 68 7.62 -4.54 7.16
C GLY A 68 7.81 -4.33 8.65
N LEU A 69 8.29 -3.16 9.07
CA LEU A 69 8.75 -2.94 10.44
C LEU A 69 7.62 -3.19 11.46
N ILE A 70 6.47 -2.54 11.32
CA ILE A 70 5.32 -2.73 12.22
C ILE A 70 4.78 -4.16 12.08
N ASN A 71 4.71 -4.69 10.87
CA ASN A 71 4.17 -6.01 10.60
C ASN A 71 4.98 -7.12 11.29
N VAL A 72 6.31 -7.01 11.25
CA VAL A 72 7.21 -8.01 11.83
C VAL A 72 7.29 -7.84 13.36
N PHE A 73 7.58 -6.63 13.85
CA PHE A 73 7.82 -6.44 15.29
C PHE A 73 6.56 -6.50 16.15
N LEU A 74 5.41 -6.05 15.62
CA LEU A 74 4.15 -6.12 16.34
C LEU A 74 3.29 -7.32 15.93
N LEU A 75 3.82 -8.26 15.13
CA LEU A 75 3.08 -9.45 14.70
C LEU A 75 1.67 -9.11 14.16
N MET A 76 1.58 -8.05 13.35
CA MET A 76 0.28 -7.50 12.93
C MET A 76 -0.56 -8.48 12.12
N LEU A 77 0.05 -9.44 11.41
CA LEU A 77 -0.67 -10.54 10.76
C LEU A 77 -1.41 -11.42 11.77
N PHE A 78 -0.80 -11.70 12.94
CA PHE A 78 -1.44 -12.45 14.01
C PHE A 78 -2.63 -11.68 14.60
N PHE A 79 -2.43 -10.42 14.96
CA PHE A 79 -3.52 -9.57 15.47
C PHE A 79 -4.59 -9.32 14.43
N GLY A 80 -4.21 -9.09 13.18
CA GLY A 80 -5.14 -8.96 12.05
C GLY A 80 -6.00 -10.21 11.86
N GLY A 81 -5.42 -11.41 12.03
CA GLY A 81 -6.14 -12.67 12.02
C GLY A 81 -7.18 -12.76 13.15
N ILE A 82 -6.82 -12.38 14.37
CA ILE A 82 -7.74 -12.34 15.52
C ILE A 82 -8.89 -11.36 15.27
N ILE A 83 -8.60 -10.17 14.76
CA ILE A 83 -9.61 -9.17 14.41
C ILE A 83 -10.55 -9.73 13.35
N LEU A 84 -9.99 -10.35 12.31
CA LEU A 84 -10.75 -10.95 11.20
C LEU A 84 -11.69 -12.07 11.68
N ASP A 85 -11.25 -12.86 12.67
CA ASP A 85 -12.07 -13.96 13.24
C ASP A 85 -13.16 -13.43 14.17
N LYS A 86 -12.87 -12.41 14.98
CA LYS A 86 -13.81 -11.86 15.94
C LYS A 86 -14.80 -10.86 15.33
N MET A 87 -14.33 -9.97 14.47
CA MET A 87 -15.11 -8.84 13.93
C MET A 87 -15.64 -9.10 12.52
N GLY A 88 -15.12 -10.12 11.85
CA GLY A 88 -15.56 -10.57 10.54
C GLY A 88 -14.99 -9.77 9.36
N ILE A 89 -15.24 -10.30 8.16
CA ILE A 89 -14.64 -9.84 6.89
C ILE A 89 -14.97 -8.38 6.58
N ARG A 90 -16.22 -7.94 6.83
CA ARG A 90 -16.66 -6.59 6.47
C ARG A 90 -15.93 -5.52 7.27
N PHE A 91 -15.89 -5.67 8.58
CA PHE A 91 -15.21 -4.72 9.46
C PHE A 91 -13.71 -4.68 9.16
N THR A 92 -13.07 -5.85 9.09
CA THR A 92 -11.63 -5.96 8.86
C THR A 92 -11.24 -5.42 7.49
N GLY A 93 -12.05 -5.66 6.46
CA GLY A 93 -11.82 -5.10 5.12
C GLY A 93 -11.88 -3.57 5.09
N VAL A 94 -12.91 -2.97 5.70
CA VAL A 94 -13.03 -1.49 5.80
C VAL A 94 -11.87 -0.92 6.59
N MET A 95 -11.50 -1.52 7.72
CA MET A 95 -10.38 -1.11 8.54
C MET A 95 -9.06 -1.17 7.76
N ALA A 96 -8.80 -2.26 7.04
CA ALA A 96 -7.60 -2.43 6.22
C ALA A 96 -7.52 -1.36 5.12
N CYS A 97 -8.60 -1.14 4.37
CA CYS A 97 -8.65 -0.09 3.34
C CYS A 97 -8.45 1.31 3.94
N SER A 98 -9.04 1.59 5.11
CA SER A 98 -8.85 2.88 5.79
C SER A 98 -7.40 3.12 6.19
N LEU A 99 -6.72 2.08 6.72
CA LEU A 99 -5.29 2.14 7.04
C LEU A 99 -4.43 2.35 5.79
N MET A 100 -4.75 1.68 4.68
CA MET A 100 -4.05 1.87 3.41
C MET A 100 -4.19 3.32 2.91
N VAL A 101 -5.41 3.88 2.92
CA VAL A 101 -5.66 5.27 2.50
C VAL A 101 -4.94 6.26 3.40
N ALA A 102 -5.04 6.09 4.72
CA ALA A 102 -4.34 6.94 5.69
C ALA A 102 -2.82 6.87 5.52
N GLY A 103 -2.28 5.66 5.36
CA GLY A 103 -0.84 5.44 5.13
C GLY A 103 -0.33 6.10 3.85
N VAL A 104 -1.08 5.96 2.73
CA VAL A 104 -0.73 6.64 1.47
C VAL A 104 -0.80 8.16 1.62
N ALA A 105 -1.82 8.69 2.30
CA ALA A 105 -1.95 10.12 2.53
C ALA A 105 -0.78 10.69 3.34
N ILE A 106 -0.37 10.00 4.42
CA ILE A 106 0.79 10.39 5.25
C ILE A 106 2.08 10.26 4.44
N LYS A 107 2.26 9.17 3.68
CA LYS A 107 3.41 8.97 2.78
C LYS A 107 3.51 10.11 1.76
N TYR A 108 2.42 10.45 1.11
CA TYR A 108 2.35 11.57 0.16
C TYR A 108 2.69 12.90 0.84
N PHE A 109 2.12 13.18 2.00
CA PHE A 109 2.41 14.38 2.77
C PHE A 109 3.91 14.49 3.12
N GLY A 110 4.54 13.38 3.54
CA GLY A 110 5.96 13.32 3.84
C GLY A 110 6.87 13.65 2.66
N VAL A 111 6.47 13.24 1.45
CA VAL A 111 7.26 13.48 0.22
C VAL A 111 6.96 14.85 -0.41
N SER A 112 5.71 15.34 -0.30
CA SER A 112 5.28 16.58 -0.95
C SER A 112 5.53 17.85 -0.14
N THR A 113 5.73 17.72 1.18
CA THR A 113 5.94 18.88 2.07
C THR A 113 7.42 19.16 2.24
N ASP A 114 7.81 20.42 2.05
CA ASP A 114 9.17 20.85 2.38
C ASP A 114 9.29 21.07 3.88
N PHE A 115 10.04 20.21 4.54
CA PHE A 115 10.37 20.30 5.97
C PHE A 115 11.66 21.10 6.24
N GLY A 116 12.21 21.77 5.22
CA GLY A 116 13.51 22.44 5.33
C GLY A 116 14.62 21.45 5.66
N ASP A 117 15.53 21.86 6.57
CA ASP A 117 16.64 21.02 7.05
C ASP A 117 16.32 20.32 8.38
N SER A 118 15.02 20.15 8.68
CA SER A 118 14.59 19.46 9.88
C SER A 118 15.00 17.99 9.84
N VAL A 119 15.63 17.51 10.92
CA VAL A 119 16.13 16.16 11.06
C VAL A 119 15.44 15.50 12.26
N PHE A 120 14.89 14.32 12.03
CA PHE A 120 14.44 13.44 13.10
C PHE A 120 15.63 12.61 13.58
N SER A 121 16.01 12.75 14.86
CA SER A 121 17.14 12.03 15.45
C SER A 121 16.74 11.27 16.70
N ILE A 122 17.21 10.01 16.80
CA ILE A 122 17.10 9.20 18.01
C ILE A 122 18.51 9.05 18.58
N SER A 123 18.82 9.83 19.62
CA SER A 123 20.15 9.88 20.24
C SER A 123 20.63 8.52 20.74
N ALA A 124 19.71 7.66 21.20
CA ALA A 124 20.04 6.32 21.74
C ALA A 124 20.68 5.38 20.70
N PHE A 125 20.40 5.58 19.40
CA PHE A 125 20.89 4.72 18.31
C PHE A 125 21.82 5.47 17.33
N ASN A 126 22.18 6.70 17.64
CA ASN A 126 22.96 7.57 16.74
C ASN A 126 22.39 7.64 15.32
N PHE A 127 21.04 7.62 15.25
CA PHE A 127 20.27 7.51 14.02
C PHE A 127 19.61 8.85 13.71
N SER A 128 19.84 9.34 12.49
CA SER A 128 19.26 10.59 12.01
C SER A 128 18.64 10.41 10.62
N LEU A 129 17.41 10.91 10.47
CA LEU A 129 16.67 10.89 9.20
C LEU A 129 16.17 12.30 8.89
N PRO A 130 16.18 12.74 7.61
CA PRO A 130 15.41 13.89 7.20
C PRO A 130 13.95 13.73 7.61
N MET A 131 13.30 14.81 8.07
CA MET A 131 11.92 14.76 8.54
C MET A 131 10.98 14.25 7.44
N SER A 132 11.23 14.59 6.17
CA SER A 132 10.48 14.08 5.02
C SER A 132 10.54 12.54 4.93
N ALA A 133 11.72 11.94 5.11
CA ALA A 133 11.90 10.50 5.10
C ALA A 133 11.24 9.84 6.32
N ALA A 134 11.31 10.46 7.51
CA ALA A 134 10.69 9.95 8.73
C ALA A 134 9.15 9.89 8.60
N VAL A 135 8.52 10.99 8.13
CA VAL A 135 7.06 11.06 7.93
C VAL A 135 6.62 10.10 6.84
N ALA A 136 7.34 10.05 5.70
CA ALA A 136 7.03 9.12 4.63
C ALA A 136 7.13 7.66 5.08
N SER A 137 8.16 7.32 5.90
CA SER A 137 8.35 5.98 6.47
C SER A 137 7.22 5.59 7.43
N LEU A 138 6.76 6.52 8.26
CA LEU A 138 5.60 6.29 9.13
C LEU A 138 4.35 5.99 8.30
N GLY A 139 4.09 6.78 7.26
CA GLY A 139 2.98 6.54 6.33
C GLY A 139 3.07 5.18 5.66
N TYR A 140 4.28 4.79 5.23
CA TYR A 140 4.51 3.51 4.55
C TYR A 140 4.37 2.31 5.51
N ALA A 141 4.76 2.46 6.76
CA ALA A 141 4.55 1.45 7.79
C ALA A 141 3.05 1.23 8.09
N ILE A 142 2.26 2.31 8.22
CA ILE A 142 0.80 2.23 8.41
C ILE A 142 0.13 1.59 7.17
N PHE A 143 0.55 2.00 5.97
CA PHE A 143 0.09 1.40 4.73
C PHE A 143 0.37 -0.10 4.69
N GLY A 144 1.57 -0.53 5.09
CA GLY A 144 1.98 -1.92 5.15
C GLY A 144 1.06 -2.76 6.05
N VAL A 145 0.73 -2.27 7.23
CA VAL A 145 -0.24 -2.93 8.13
C VAL A 145 -1.59 -3.12 7.43
N GLY A 146 -2.11 -2.07 6.79
CA GLY A 146 -3.37 -2.14 6.05
C GLY A 146 -3.32 -3.15 4.90
N CYS A 147 -2.23 -3.17 4.13
CA CYS A 147 -2.03 -4.05 2.99
C CYS A 147 -1.98 -5.53 3.41
N GLU A 148 -1.26 -5.85 4.48
CA GLU A 148 -1.17 -7.22 5.00
C GLU A 148 -2.50 -7.72 5.57
N ILE A 149 -3.21 -6.90 6.34
CA ILE A 149 -4.55 -7.23 6.85
C ILE A 149 -5.54 -7.40 5.67
N CYS A 150 -5.43 -6.58 4.63
CA CYS A 150 -6.23 -6.73 3.41
C CYS A 150 -5.96 -8.08 2.75
N GLY A 151 -4.69 -8.50 2.65
CA GLY A 151 -4.28 -9.78 2.06
C GLY A 151 -4.92 -10.99 2.75
N ILE A 152 -4.87 -11.06 4.09
CA ILE A 152 -5.52 -12.16 4.84
C ILE A 152 -7.05 -12.10 4.72
N THR A 153 -7.63 -10.89 4.66
CA THR A 153 -9.08 -10.70 4.50
C THR A 153 -9.53 -11.19 3.13
N VAL A 154 -8.82 -10.83 2.07
CA VAL A 154 -9.09 -11.28 0.69
C VAL A 154 -8.98 -12.81 0.59
N SER A 155 -7.93 -13.40 1.16
CA SER A 155 -7.77 -14.86 1.21
C SER A 155 -8.95 -15.55 1.91
N LYS A 156 -9.44 -14.98 3.02
CA LYS A 156 -10.62 -15.50 3.72
C LYS A 156 -11.92 -15.34 2.91
N VAL A 157 -12.07 -14.26 2.15
CA VAL A 157 -13.21 -14.09 1.22
C VAL A 157 -13.18 -15.20 0.18
N ILE A 158 -12.02 -15.42 -0.46
CA ILE A 158 -11.88 -16.43 -1.51
C ILE A 158 -12.17 -17.83 -0.96
N THR A 159 -11.58 -18.20 0.18
CA THR A 159 -11.82 -19.52 0.79
C THR A 159 -13.27 -19.75 1.22
N LYS A 160 -14.00 -18.69 1.54
CA LYS A 160 -15.42 -18.75 1.90
C LYS A 160 -16.34 -18.94 0.68
N TRP A 161 -15.94 -18.40 -0.47
CA TRP A 161 -16.79 -18.36 -1.66
C TRP A 161 -16.45 -19.46 -2.68
N PHE A 162 -15.22 -19.99 -2.67
CA PHE A 162 -14.73 -21.01 -3.58
C PHE A 162 -14.36 -22.28 -2.80
N THR A 163 -14.73 -23.43 -3.34
CA THR A 163 -14.45 -24.74 -2.75
C THR A 163 -13.88 -25.69 -3.79
N GLY A 164 -13.15 -26.72 -3.33
CA GLY A 164 -12.60 -27.74 -4.22
C GLY A 164 -11.58 -27.18 -5.22
N HIS A 165 -11.67 -27.64 -6.47
CA HIS A 165 -10.72 -27.29 -7.53
C HIS A 165 -10.80 -25.81 -7.97
N GLU A 166 -11.94 -25.15 -7.80
CA GLU A 166 -12.08 -23.71 -8.12
C GLU A 166 -11.32 -22.83 -7.15
N LEU A 167 -11.07 -23.28 -5.91
CA LEU A 167 -10.34 -22.53 -4.90
C LEU A 167 -8.90 -22.23 -5.35
N ALA A 168 -8.20 -23.25 -5.86
CA ALA A 168 -6.82 -23.09 -6.32
C ALA A 168 -6.73 -22.09 -7.48
N LEU A 169 -7.68 -22.18 -8.43
CA LEU A 169 -7.75 -21.22 -9.53
C LEU A 169 -8.02 -19.79 -9.06
N ALA A 170 -8.97 -19.60 -8.14
CA ALA A 170 -9.31 -18.29 -7.61
C ALA A 170 -8.13 -17.66 -6.85
N MET A 171 -7.43 -18.44 -6.04
CA MET A 171 -6.20 -17.99 -5.35
C MET A 171 -5.08 -17.64 -6.34
N GLY A 172 -4.92 -18.45 -7.40
CA GLY A 172 -3.94 -18.17 -8.46
C GLY A 172 -4.21 -16.87 -9.21
N ILE A 173 -5.48 -16.60 -9.57
CA ILE A 173 -5.88 -15.35 -10.23
C ILE A 173 -5.62 -14.14 -9.33
N GLN A 174 -5.95 -14.23 -8.05
CA GLN A 174 -5.70 -13.16 -7.09
C GLN A 174 -4.20 -12.83 -6.99
N VAL A 175 -3.35 -13.85 -6.88
CA VAL A 175 -1.90 -13.66 -6.83
C VAL A 175 -1.36 -13.10 -8.14
N ALA A 176 -1.84 -13.60 -9.29
CA ALA A 176 -1.43 -13.11 -10.61
C ALA A 176 -1.78 -11.63 -10.79
N LEU A 177 -2.99 -11.20 -10.42
CA LEU A 177 -3.40 -9.79 -10.48
C LEU A 177 -2.56 -8.93 -9.52
N ALA A 178 -2.27 -9.40 -8.30
CA ALA A 178 -1.38 -8.70 -7.37
C ALA A 178 0.01 -8.47 -8.01
N ARG A 179 0.60 -9.48 -8.65
CA ARG A 179 1.89 -9.35 -9.36
C ARG A 179 1.82 -8.43 -10.58
N LEU A 180 0.69 -8.37 -11.27
CA LEU A 180 0.48 -7.37 -12.33
C LEU A 180 0.50 -5.95 -11.76
N GLY A 181 0.02 -5.73 -10.54
CA GLY A 181 0.16 -4.45 -9.83
C GLY A 181 1.61 -4.04 -9.65
N THR A 182 2.45 -4.93 -9.10
CA THR A 182 3.90 -4.73 -8.97
C THR A 182 4.56 -4.45 -10.34
N ALA A 183 4.27 -5.27 -11.34
CA ALA A 183 4.80 -5.08 -12.69
C ALA A 183 4.39 -3.73 -13.29
N GLY A 184 3.13 -3.32 -13.11
CA GLY A 184 2.64 -2.02 -13.55
C GLY A 184 3.35 -0.85 -12.89
N ALA A 185 3.64 -0.95 -11.58
CA ALA A 185 4.41 0.06 -10.85
C ALA A 185 5.84 0.19 -11.39
N MET A 186 6.51 -0.92 -11.65
CA MET A 186 7.87 -0.94 -12.20
C MET A 186 7.92 -0.47 -13.65
N MET A 187 6.97 -0.91 -14.50
CA MET A 187 6.90 -0.50 -15.90
C MET A 187 6.53 0.98 -16.08
N GLY A 188 5.80 1.57 -15.13
CA GLY A 188 5.47 2.99 -15.15
C GLY A 188 6.70 3.89 -15.23
N SER A 189 7.82 3.46 -14.66
CA SER A 189 9.10 4.17 -14.77
C SER A 189 9.76 4.03 -16.14
N LEU A 190 9.63 2.87 -16.79
CA LEU A 190 10.22 2.59 -18.10
C LEU A 190 9.46 3.30 -19.24
N LEU A 191 8.14 3.35 -19.12
CA LEU A 191 7.29 3.98 -20.15
C LEU A 191 7.27 5.50 -20.05
N HIS A 192 7.64 6.07 -18.89
CA HIS A 192 7.52 7.51 -18.75
C HIS A 192 8.21 8.14 -17.54
N GLN A 193 9.48 8.44 -17.65
CA GLN A 193 10.03 9.55 -16.87
C GLN A 193 9.14 10.82 -17.02
N SER A 194 8.51 11.05 -18.17
CA SER A 194 7.59 12.14 -18.40
C SER A 194 6.19 11.93 -17.82
N PHE A 195 5.63 10.72 -17.68
CA PHE A 195 4.27 10.52 -17.12
C PHE A 195 4.25 10.63 -15.60
N LEU A 196 5.26 10.12 -14.92
CA LEU A 196 5.38 10.28 -13.46
C LEU A 196 5.73 11.73 -13.11
N VAL A 197 6.63 12.36 -13.87
CA VAL A 197 6.92 13.79 -13.74
C VAL A 197 5.71 14.64 -14.11
N SER A 198 4.93 14.28 -15.14
CA SER A 198 3.70 14.98 -15.50
C SER A 198 2.58 14.77 -14.48
N PHE A 199 2.44 13.56 -13.93
CA PHE A 199 1.48 13.28 -12.84
C PHE A 199 1.89 13.97 -11.54
N TYR A 200 3.20 13.97 -11.22
CA TYR A 200 3.74 14.69 -10.08
C TYR A 200 3.66 16.21 -10.26
N SER A 201 3.97 16.73 -11.46
CA SER A 201 3.82 18.15 -11.78
C SER A 201 2.35 18.59 -11.83
N SER A 202 1.43 17.73 -12.25
CA SER A 202 -0.02 18.02 -12.19
C SER A 202 -0.53 18.06 -10.75
N LEU A 203 -0.03 17.18 -9.87
CA LEU A 203 -0.33 17.21 -8.43
C LEU A 203 0.28 18.42 -7.73
N VAL A 204 1.52 18.79 -8.09
CA VAL A 204 2.19 20.01 -7.58
C VAL A 204 1.50 21.27 -8.12
N CYS A 205 1.07 21.28 -9.38
CA CYS A 205 0.32 22.39 -9.97
C CYS A 205 -1.09 22.55 -9.35
N LEU A 206 -1.76 21.46 -9.01
CA LEU A 206 -2.99 21.47 -8.20
C LEU A 206 -2.72 22.05 -6.80
N HIS A 207 -1.59 21.71 -6.19
CA HIS A 207 -1.23 22.23 -4.87
C HIS A 207 -0.91 23.73 -4.91
N SER A 208 -0.17 24.21 -5.93
CA SER A 208 0.14 25.64 -6.11
C SER A 208 -1.08 26.49 -6.50
N SER A 209 -2.14 25.88 -7.04
CA SER A 209 -3.40 26.57 -7.35
C SER A 209 -4.32 26.74 -6.14
N PHE A 210 -4.03 26.07 -5.01
CA PHE A 210 -4.78 26.15 -3.75
C PHE A 210 -4.04 26.89 -2.62
N THR A 211 -2.83 27.37 -2.86
CA THR A 211 -2.12 28.30 -1.93
C THR A 211 -2.24 29.73 -2.45
N PRO A 212 -2.86 30.65 -1.69
CA PRO A 212 -3.00 32.05 -2.05
C PRO A 212 -1.65 32.79 -2.07
#